data_727d2a74703692baad84d83bb816dd25
#
_entry.id   727d2a74703692baad84d83bb816dd25
#
_cell.length_a   1.000
_cell.length_b   1.000
_cell.length_c   1.000
_cell.angle_alpha   90.00
_cell.angle_beta   90.00
_cell.angle_gamma   90.00
#
_symmetry.space_group_name_H-M   'P 1'
#
loop_
_entity.id
_entity.type
_entity.pdbx_description
1 polymer ?
#
loop_
_entity_poly.entity_id
_entity_poly.type
_entity_poly.pdbx_seq_one_letter_code
_entity_poly.pdbx_strand_id
1 'polypeptide(L)'
;MVKPERIKKTAASKDTEGKVIYWMSRDQRFRDNWGFIFADELRKEHKTEMAVVFSLADNFLEATERQYKFMLEGLEELYNELYKKNIPFYLLPGDPVEKLKKFIREFDIKHLVYDFDPLRIKQKWQSGLTNSLKINIYEVDSHNIVPARKASDKKEFGAYTLRPRINRQLEYFLDEFPEIHKRSKTEEFQLQKIDFNRAMASLNIDRDVKPVSWIKPGEKQAKKTLHYFIEKKLENYNIKRNDPNSDALSNLSPYLHFGQISAQRIALEILKLPHKNENIDSFLEELIVRKELSDNYCLYNKNYDNLENIPDWAEKTIENHRKDEREFIYSLEEFEKAETHENLWNAAQNEMVKSGKMHGYMRMYWAKKILEWSESPEEAMKIAIYLNDKYELDGRDPNGYVGCAWAIAGVHDRAWTERPVFGKIRYMNYNGAKRKFDVKKYINHWNS
;
A
#
# COMPACT_ATOMS: atom_id res chain seq x y z
N MET A 1 4.07 -25.80 -0.85
CA MET A 1 4.04 -25.55 0.62
C MET A 1 4.55 -24.15 0.87
N VAL A 2 3.84 -23.38 1.70
CA VAL A 2 4.25 -22.02 2.06
C VAL A 2 5.50 -22.07 2.93
N LYS A 3 6.50 -21.22 2.62
CA LYS A 3 7.74 -21.17 3.39
C LYS A 3 7.48 -20.72 4.81
N PRO A 4 8.03 -21.42 5.83
CA PRO A 4 7.78 -21.10 7.25
C PRO A 4 8.13 -19.65 7.63
N GLU A 5 9.13 -19.07 6.98
CA GLU A 5 9.57 -17.69 7.23
C GLU A 5 8.53 -16.63 6.86
N ARG A 6 7.51 -16.99 6.04
CA ARG A 6 6.36 -16.13 5.75
C ARG A 6 5.32 -16.16 6.85
N ILE A 7 5.36 -17.18 7.73
CA ILE A 7 4.30 -17.47 8.68
C ILE A 7 4.77 -17.11 10.09
N LYS A 8 3.96 -16.32 10.79
CA LYS A 8 4.14 -16.05 12.22
C LYS A 8 2.91 -16.54 12.97
N LYS A 9 3.07 -17.59 13.78
CA LYS A 9 2.01 -18.02 14.71
C LYS A 9 1.92 -17.02 15.84
N THR A 10 0.78 -16.31 15.94
CA THR A 10 0.55 -15.24 16.92
C THR A 10 -0.26 -15.69 18.13
N ALA A 11 -1.05 -16.75 17.98
CA ALA A 11 -1.68 -17.47 19.10
C ALA A 11 -1.72 -18.96 18.81
N ALA A 12 -1.68 -19.76 19.89
CA ALA A 12 -1.71 -21.21 19.84
C ALA A 12 -2.83 -21.76 20.72
N SER A 13 -3.53 -22.77 20.21
CA SER A 13 -4.50 -23.60 20.94
C SER A 13 -4.10 -25.08 20.81
N LYS A 14 -4.46 -25.89 21.82
CA LYS A 14 -4.34 -27.35 21.73
C LYS A 14 -5.47 -27.97 20.92
N ASP A 15 -6.61 -27.27 20.84
CA ASP A 15 -7.76 -27.67 20.03
C ASP A 15 -7.49 -27.25 18.56
N THR A 16 -7.20 -28.24 17.74
CA THR A 16 -6.84 -28.06 16.32
C THR A 16 -7.88 -28.69 15.39
N GLU A 17 -8.86 -29.40 15.91
CA GLU A 17 -9.93 -29.99 15.11
C GLU A 17 -11.00 -28.96 14.84
N GLY A 18 -11.09 -28.43 13.59
CA GLY A 18 -12.12 -27.48 13.22
C GLY A 18 -11.76 -26.63 11.99
N LYS A 19 -12.63 -25.71 11.69
CA LYS A 19 -12.62 -24.96 10.43
C LYS A 19 -11.54 -23.89 10.39
N VAL A 20 -11.16 -23.56 9.16
CA VAL A 20 -10.16 -22.54 8.83
C VAL A 20 -10.86 -21.32 8.24
N ILE A 21 -10.46 -20.13 8.62
CA ILE A 21 -10.77 -18.92 7.85
C ILE A 21 -9.50 -18.20 7.43
N TYR A 22 -9.52 -17.65 6.22
CA TYR A 22 -8.57 -16.66 5.77
C TYR A 22 -9.21 -15.27 5.85
N TRP A 23 -8.80 -14.47 6.83
CA TRP A 23 -9.19 -13.07 6.94
C TRP A 23 -8.34 -12.23 6.00
N MET A 24 -8.85 -12.09 4.78
CA MET A 24 -8.28 -11.26 3.75
C MET A 24 -8.43 -9.79 4.12
N SER A 25 -7.39 -9.01 3.97
CA SER A 25 -7.40 -7.61 4.33
C SER A 25 -6.52 -6.75 3.41
N ARG A 26 -5.22 -6.98 3.37
CA ARG A 26 -4.26 -6.24 2.54
C ARG A 26 -4.11 -6.84 1.15
N ASP A 27 -4.12 -8.17 1.04
CA ASP A 27 -3.85 -8.91 -0.19
C ASP A 27 -5.15 -9.40 -0.83
N GLN A 28 -5.90 -8.47 -1.48
CA GLN A 28 -7.27 -8.71 -1.99
C GLN A 28 -7.24 -9.48 -3.33
N ARG A 29 -6.67 -10.68 -3.30
CA ARG A 29 -6.59 -11.64 -4.38
C ARG A 29 -6.56 -13.06 -3.81
N PHE A 30 -6.90 -14.06 -4.60
CA PHE A 30 -6.75 -15.45 -4.16
C PHE A 30 -5.64 -16.18 -4.93
N ARG A 31 -5.36 -15.78 -6.18
CA ARG A 31 -4.17 -16.23 -6.90
C ARG A 31 -2.94 -15.49 -6.38
N ASP A 32 -1.78 -16.13 -6.49
CA ASP A 32 -0.52 -15.50 -6.11
C ASP A 32 -0.55 -14.90 -4.67
N ASN A 33 -1.19 -15.63 -3.72
CA ASN A 33 -1.44 -15.20 -2.36
C ASN A 33 -1.03 -16.30 -1.35
N TRP A 34 0.10 -16.11 -0.68
CA TRP A 34 0.62 -17.08 0.28
C TRP A 34 -0.26 -17.25 1.51
N GLY A 35 -0.98 -16.21 1.95
CA GLY A 35 -1.93 -16.30 3.07
C GLY A 35 -3.10 -17.22 2.74
N PHE A 36 -3.69 -17.05 1.54
CA PHE A 36 -4.73 -17.94 1.05
C PHE A 36 -4.23 -19.37 0.88
N ILE A 37 -3.02 -19.56 0.30
CA ILE A 37 -2.42 -20.88 0.07
C ILE A 37 -2.16 -21.56 1.41
N PHE A 38 -1.63 -20.88 2.41
CA PHE A 38 -1.40 -21.45 3.74
C PHE A 38 -2.71 -21.85 4.44
N ALA A 39 -3.75 -21.04 4.32
CA ALA A 39 -5.07 -21.42 4.86
C ALA A 39 -5.63 -22.69 4.16
N ASP A 40 -5.39 -22.86 2.85
CA ASP A 40 -5.77 -24.07 2.14
C ASP A 40 -4.89 -25.30 2.50
N GLU A 41 -3.62 -25.07 2.84
CA GLU A 41 -2.75 -26.13 3.38
C GLU A 41 -3.27 -26.60 4.74
N LEU A 42 -3.60 -25.70 5.67
CA LEU A 42 -4.22 -26.04 6.96
C LEU A 42 -5.55 -26.78 6.78
N ARG A 43 -6.41 -26.33 5.87
CA ARG A 43 -7.66 -27.02 5.53
C ARG A 43 -7.43 -28.47 5.12
N LYS A 44 -6.41 -28.70 4.27
CA LYS A 44 -6.06 -30.05 3.79
C LYS A 44 -5.46 -30.92 4.90
N GLU A 45 -4.56 -30.35 5.70
CA GLU A 45 -3.90 -31.02 6.82
C GLU A 45 -4.90 -31.52 7.86
N HIS A 46 -5.84 -30.63 8.26
CA HIS A 46 -6.87 -30.96 9.25
C HIS A 46 -8.13 -31.58 8.64
N LYS A 47 -8.16 -31.87 7.32
CA LYS A 47 -9.31 -32.45 6.59
C LYS A 47 -10.63 -31.73 6.89
N THR A 48 -10.59 -30.42 6.91
CA THR A 48 -11.69 -29.56 7.31
C THR A 48 -12.11 -28.60 6.18
N GLU A 49 -13.00 -27.68 6.47
CA GLU A 49 -13.50 -26.68 5.53
C GLU A 49 -12.82 -25.30 5.78
N MET A 50 -12.82 -24.48 4.71
CA MET A 50 -12.23 -23.15 4.74
C MET A 50 -13.12 -22.14 4.03
N ALA A 51 -13.26 -20.96 4.64
CA ALA A 51 -13.86 -19.79 4.01
C ALA A 51 -12.87 -18.60 3.95
N VAL A 52 -13.10 -17.71 3.01
CA VAL A 52 -12.48 -16.38 2.96
C VAL A 52 -13.42 -15.37 3.60
N VAL A 53 -12.89 -14.52 4.44
CA VAL A 53 -13.66 -13.49 5.14
C VAL A 53 -13.01 -12.13 4.89
N PHE A 54 -13.80 -11.11 4.53
CA PHE A 54 -13.35 -9.74 4.42
C PHE A 54 -14.16 -8.84 5.36
N SER A 55 -13.47 -8.06 6.20
CA SER A 55 -14.12 -7.08 7.08
C SER A 55 -14.23 -5.74 6.38
N LEU A 56 -15.46 -5.27 6.18
CA LEU A 56 -15.75 -3.96 5.60
C LEU A 56 -15.99 -2.96 6.72
N ALA A 57 -14.92 -2.26 7.15
CA ALA A 57 -15.02 -1.21 8.15
C ALA A 57 -15.70 0.03 7.57
N ASP A 58 -16.58 0.66 8.35
CA ASP A 58 -17.35 1.84 7.93
C ASP A 58 -16.48 3.08 7.72
N ASN A 59 -15.37 3.15 8.46
CA ASN A 59 -14.37 4.19 8.33
C ASN A 59 -12.99 3.57 8.45
N PHE A 60 -12.17 3.69 7.41
CA PHE A 60 -10.78 3.25 7.41
C PHE A 60 -9.87 4.43 7.11
N LEU A 61 -9.33 5.07 8.17
CA LEU A 61 -8.40 6.20 8.04
C LEU A 61 -8.94 7.27 7.08
N GLU A 62 -10.21 7.61 7.22
CA GLU A 62 -10.91 8.62 6.41
C GLU A 62 -10.90 8.36 4.89
N ALA A 63 -10.83 7.09 4.49
CA ALA A 63 -10.95 6.71 3.09
C ALA A 63 -12.29 7.16 2.51
N THR A 64 -12.26 7.72 1.30
CA THR A 64 -13.41 8.33 0.64
C THR A 64 -14.13 7.35 -0.31
N GLU A 65 -15.18 7.81 -0.96
CA GLU A 65 -15.90 7.03 -1.98
C GLU A 65 -14.97 6.47 -3.06
N ARG A 66 -13.96 7.24 -3.47
CA ARG A 66 -12.97 6.85 -4.49
C ARG A 66 -12.29 5.53 -4.18
N GLN A 67 -11.74 5.40 -2.98
CA GLN A 67 -10.97 4.22 -2.58
C GLN A 67 -11.89 3.04 -2.27
N TYR A 68 -13.01 3.28 -1.57
CA TYR A 68 -13.98 2.22 -1.28
C TYR A 68 -14.59 1.62 -2.54
N LYS A 69 -14.90 2.44 -3.55
CA LYS A 69 -15.43 1.94 -4.81
C LYS A 69 -14.41 1.09 -5.55
N PHE A 70 -13.14 1.56 -5.65
CA PHE A 70 -12.07 0.79 -6.28
C PHE A 70 -11.84 -0.55 -5.56
N MET A 71 -11.86 -0.55 -4.23
CA MET A 71 -11.74 -1.76 -3.41
C MET A 71 -12.92 -2.72 -3.62
N LEU A 72 -14.16 -2.23 -3.49
CA LEU A 72 -15.35 -3.09 -3.55
C LEU A 72 -15.59 -3.69 -4.93
N GLU A 73 -15.37 -2.94 -6.01
CA GLU A 73 -15.45 -3.48 -7.38
C GLU A 73 -14.37 -4.56 -7.62
N GLY A 74 -13.16 -4.39 -7.06
CA GLY A 74 -12.13 -5.43 -7.09
C GLY A 74 -12.49 -6.66 -6.28
N LEU A 75 -13.10 -6.48 -5.10
CA LEU A 75 -13.60 -7.58 -4.28
C LEU A 75 -14.79 -8.30 -4.92
N GLU A 76 -15.64 -7.61 -5.67
CA GLU A 76 -16.72 -8.23 -6.43
C GLU A 76 -16.18 -9.15 -7.55
N GLU A 77 -15.14 -8.71 -8.28
CA GLU A 77 -14.45 -9.59 -9.25
C GLU A 77 -13.88 -10.82 -8.54
N LEU A 78 -13.17 -10.63 -7.43
CA LEU A 78 -12.59 -11.69 -6.61
C LEU A 78 -13.67 -12.67 -6.12
N TYR A 79 -14.76 -12.16 -5.54
CA TYR A 79 -15.90 -12.95 -5.07
C TYR A 79 -16.47 -13.82 -6.19
N ASN A 80 -16.69 -13.26 -7.39
CA ASN A 80 -17.21 -14.01 -8.52
C ASN A 80 -16.28 -15.18 -8.95
N GLU A 81 -14.96 -14.97 -8.88
CA GLU A 81 -13.98 -16.02 -9.18
C GLU A 81 -13.94 -17.12 -8.09
N LEU A 82 -14.02 -16.73 -6.81
CA LEU A 82 -14.09 -17.67 -5.69
C LEU A 82 -15.39 -18.51 -5.76
N TYR A 83 -16.53 -17.87 -6.06
CA TYR A 83 -17.82 -18.53 -6.22
C TYR A 83 -17.80 -19.63 -7.32
N LYS A 84 -17.19 -19.34 -8.48
CA LYS A 84 -17.01 -20.33 -9.56
C LYS A 84 -16.14 -21.53 -9.14
N LYS A 85 -15.27 -21.33 -8.14
CA LYS A 85 -14.39 -22.37 -7.59
C LYS A 85 -14.98 -23.09 -6.38
N ASN A 86 -16.22 -22.78 -5.98
CA ASN A 86 -16.87 -23.28 -4.76
C ASN A 86 -16.06 -22.94 -3.49
N ILE A 87 -15.49 -21.74 -3.43
CA ILE A 87 -14.76 -21.23 -2.26
C ILE A 87 -15.67 -20.20 -1.60
N PRO A 88 -16.15 -20.45 -0.38
CA PRO A 88 -17.02 -19.52 0.34
C PRO A 88 -16.31 -18.21 0.65
N PHE A 89 -17.01 -17.08 0.39
CA PHE A 89 -16.55 -15.74 0.73
C PHE A 89 -17.63 -15.01 1.52
N TYR A 90 -17.23 -14.38 2.62
CA TYR A 90 -18.10 -13.61 3.50
C TYR A 90 -17.63 -12.17 3.62
N LEU A 91 -18.53 -11.23 3.35
CA LEU A 91 -18.31 -9.80 3.59
C LEU A 91 -18.95 -9.43 4.92
N LEU A 92 -18.16 -8.89 5.86
CA LEU A 92 -18.60 -8.54 7.21
C LEU A 92 -18.56 -7.02 7.42
N PRO A 93 -19.68 -6.30 7.22
CA PRO A 93 -19.76 -4.86 7.49
C PRO A 93 -19.69 -4.54 8.98
N GLY A 94 -18.99 -3.45 9.34
CA GLY A 94 -18.86 -2.89 10.68
C GLY A 94 -17.51 -3.14 11.32
N ASP A 95 -17.43 -3.08 12.68
CA ASP A 95 -16.17 -3.23 13.40
C ASP A 95 -15.50 -4.58 13.13
N PRO A 96 -14.25 -4.59 12.59
CA PRO A 96 -13.58 -5.82 12.18
C PRO A 96 -13.40 -6.83 13.31
N VAL A 97 -13.06 -6.37 14.52
CA VAL A 97 -12.76 -7.25 15.65
C VAL A 97 -14.05 -7.91 16.14
N GLU A 98 -15.10 -7.14 16.35
CA GLU A 98 -16.38 -7.66 16.86
C GLU A 98 -17.07 -8.58 15.85
N LYS A 99 -17.06 -8.21 14.56
CA LYS A 99 -17.66 -9.03 13.51
C LYS A 99 -16.93 -10.36 13.31
N LEU A 100 -15.58 -10.34 13.35
CA LEU A 100 -14.79 -11.58 13.26
C LEU A 100 -14.97 -12.46 14.50
N LYS A 101 -14.98 -11.90 15.71
CA LYS A 101 -15.25 -12.67 16.93
C LYS A 101 -16.61 -13.38 16.87
N LYS A 102 -17.65 -12.66 16.39
CA LYS A 102 -18.98 -13.24 16.21
C LYS A 102 -18.94 -14.40 15.20
N PHE A 103 -18.34 -14.16 14.03
CA PHE A 103 -18.21 -15.15 12.95
C PHE A 103 -17.44 -16.39 13.42
N ILE A 104 -16.33 -16.21 14.13
CA ILE A 104 -15.50 -17.29 14.66
C ILE A 104 -16.27 -18.19 15.61
N ARG A 105 -17.10 -17.60 16.49
CA ARG A 105 -17.94 -18.37 17.42
C ARG A 105 -19.09 -19.09 16.72
N GLU A 106 -19.75 -18.42 15.78
CA GLU A 106 -20.90 -18.94 15.03
C GLU A 106 -20.55 -20.17 14.20
N PHE A 107 -19.37 -20.15 13.56
CA PHE A 107 -18.91 -21.22 12.69
C PHE A 107 -17.93 -22.20 13.35
N ASP A 108 -17.66 -22.07 14.64
CA ASP A 108 -16.67 -22.88 15.40
C ASP A 108 -15.30 -22.94 14.70
N ILE A 109 -14.74 -21.77 14.43
CA ILE A 109 -13.44 -21.62 13.77
C ILE A 109 -12.31 -21.96 14.76
N LYS A 110 -11.35 -22.78 14.33
CA LYS A 110 -10.16 -23.15 15.13
C LYS A 110 -8.86 -22.59 14.57
N HIS A 111 -8.85 -22.18 13.31
CA HIS A 111 -7.68 -21.60 12.64
C HIS A 111 -8.05 -20.30 11.93
N LEU A 112 -7.40 -19.21 12.32
CA LEU A 112 -7.48 -17.91 11.68
C LEU A 112 -6.14 -17.61 11.01
N VAL A 113 -6.15 -17.41 9.71
CA VAL A 113 -5.01 -16.89 8.94
C VAL A 113 -5.32 -15.47 8.51
N TYR A 114 -4.38 -14.53 8.67
CA TYR A 114 -4.55 -13.15 8.22
C TYR A 114 -3.29 -12.58 7.56
N ASP A 115 -3.46 -11.51 6.78
CA ASP A 115 -2.38 -10.84 6.08
C ASP A 115 -1.48 -10.07 7.04
N PHE A 116 -0.17 -10.10 6.80
CA PHE A 116 0.76 -9.15 7.37
C PHE A 116 0.41 -7.71 6.97
N ASP A 117 0.38 -6.81 7.94
CA ASP A 117 0.20 -5.39 7.71
C ASP A 117 0.98 -4.59 8.77
N PRO A 118 1.87 -3.65 8.38
CA PRO A 118 2.67 -2.90 9.33
C PRO A 118 1.93 -1.71 9.95
N LEU A 119 0.74 -1.32 9.45
CA LEU A 119 0.01 -0.16 9.93
C LEU A 119 -0.63 -0.38 11.30
N ARG A 120 -0.54 0.63 12.19
CA ARG A 120 -1.03 0.58 13.58
C ARG A 120 -2.49 0.16 13.69
N ILE A 121 -3.36 0.64 12.81
CA ILE A 121 -4.80 0.30 12.83
C ILE A 121 -5.01 -1.21 12.64
N LYS A 122 -4.30 -1.81 11.67
CA LYS A 122 -4.37 -3.25 11.41
C LYS A 122 -3.78 -4.06 12.55
N GLN A 123 -2.64 -3.63 13.07
CA GLN A 123 -2.01 -4.27 14.25
C GLN A 123 -2.91 -4.21 15.48
N LYS A 124 -3.67 -3.11 15.68
CA LYS A 124 -4.66 -2.98 16.76
C LYS A 124 -5.78 -4.01 16.59
N TRP A 125 -6.32 -4.18 15.39
CA TRP A 125 -7.34 -5.20 15.13
C TRP A 125 -6.82 -6.61 15.35
N GLN A 126 -5.64 -6.93 14.81
CA GLN A 126 -4.95 -8.22 14.98
C GLN A 126 -4.70 -8.54 16.47
N SER A 127 -4.19 -7.57 17.23
CA SER A 127 -3.97 -7.72 18.68
C SER A 127 -5.28 -7.92 19.43
N GLY A 128 -6.35 -7.21 19.06
CA GLY A 128 -7.69 -7.37 19.64
C GLY A 128 -8.24 -8.78 19.47
N LEU A 129 -7.96 -9.43 18.34
CA LEU A 129 -8.32 -10.84 18.11
C LEU A 129 -7.41 -11.79 18.87
N THR A 130 -6.09 -11.63 18.77
CA THR A 130 -5.10 -12.49 19.40
C THR A 130 -5.27 -12.57 20.92
N ASN A 131 -5.58 -11.42 21.56
CA ASN A 131 -5.75 -11.34 23.01
C ASN A 131 -7.11 -11.89 23.51
N SER A 132 -8.10 -12.03 22.61
CA SER A 132 -9.47 -12.38 23.00
C SER A 132 -9.92 -13.77 22.57
N LEU A 133 -9.20 -14.42 21.65
CA LEU A 133 -9.58 -15.71 21.08
C LEU A 133 -8.65 -16.82 21.56
N LYS A 134 -9.21 -18.01 21.82
CA LYS A 134 -8.49 -19.23 22.22
C LYS A 134 -8.39 -20.22 21.04
N ILE A 135 -7.93 -19.75 19.89
CA ILE A 135 -7.78 -20.53 18.67
C ILE A 135 -6.36 -20.40 18.12
N ASN A 136 -6.00 -21.15 17.09
CA ASN A 136 -4.74 -20.97 16.38
C ASN A 136 -4.82 -19.78 15.44
N ILE A 137 -3.89 -18.84 15.56
CA ILE A 137 -3.87 -17.61 14.77
C ILE A 137 -2.50 -17.46 14.11
N TYR A 138 -2.52 -17.16 12.79
CA TYR A 138 -1.33 -17.05 11.96
C TYR A 138 -1.36 -15.76 11.14
N GLU A 139 -0.27 -14.99 11.21
CA GLU A 139 0.04 -13.90 10.29
C GLU A 139 0.86 -14.47 9.13
N VAL A 140 0.51 -14.12 7.88
CA VAL A 140 1.27 -14.54 6.70
C VAL A 140 1.66 -13.32 5.86
N ASP A 141 2.95 -13.16 5.59
CA ASP A 141 3.45 -12.10 4.71
C ASP A 141 3.40 -12.57 3.24
N SER A 142 2.32 -12.21 2.57
CA SER A 142 2.10 -12.41 1.14
C SER A 142 2.33 -11.14 0.31
N HIS A 143 2.51 -10.00 1.00
CA HIS A 143 2.63 -8.70 0.37
C HIS A 143 4.07 -8.41 -0.08
N ASN A 144 5.06 -8.86 0.69
CA ASN A 144 6.46 -8.69 0.39
C ASN A 144 7.04 -9.93 -0.31
N ILE A 145 8.00 -9.72 -1.21
CA ILE A 145 8.72 -10.84 -1.85
C ILE A 145 9.59 -11.51 -0.80
N VAL A 146 10.43 -10.74 -0.11
CA VAL A 146 11.13 -11.21 1.07
C VAL A 146 10.33 -10.78 2.30
N PRO A 147 9.80 -11.71 3.12
CA PRO A 147 8.96 -11.33 4.25
C PRO A 147 9.63 -10.26 5.12
N ALA A 148 8.89 -9.22 5.50
CA ALA A 148 9.43 -8.03 6.14
C ALA A 148 10.30 -8.33 7.38
N ARG A 149 9.85 -9.27 8.24
CA ARG A 149 10.59 -9.69 9.44
C ARG A 149 11.81 -10.57 9.15
N LYS A 150 11.86 -11.16 7.94
CA LYS A 150 13.01 -11.94 7.48
C LYS A 150 14.02 -11.07 6.75
N ALA A 151 13.57 -10.04 6.06
CA ALA A 151 14.43 -9.06 5.40
C ALA A 151 15.28 -8.29 6.42
N SER A 152 14.69 -7.87 7.54
CA SER A 152 15.41 -7.24 8.65
C SER A 152 14.64 -7.39 9.97
N ASP A 153 15.37 -7.40 11.08
CA ASP A 153 14.86 -7.44 12.46
C ASP A 153 14.74 -6.05 13.11
N LYS A 154 15.07 -4.98 12.35
CA LYS A 154 15.10 -3.60 12.83
C LYS A 154 14.69 -2.59 11.76
N LYS A 155 14.44 -1.34 12.18
CA LYS A 155 14.29 -0.20 11.29
C LYS A 155 15.59 0.02 10.50
N GLU A 156 15.52 -0.14 9.18
CA GLU A 156 16.65 0.10 8.30
C GLU A 156 16.80 1.61 8.00
N PHE A 157 18.04 2.05 7.89
CA PHE A 157 18.35 3.45 7.65
C PHE A 157 17.91 3.90 6.24
N GLY A 158 18.03 3.02 5.26
CA GLY A 158 17.66 3.33 3.88
C GLY A 158 17.86 2.15 2.94
N ALA A 159 17.62 2.37 1.65
CA ALA A 159 17.71 1.31 0.64
C ALA A 159 19.10 0.64 0.58
N TYR A 160 20.16 1.38 0.83
CA TYR A 160 21.53 0.82 0.79
C TYR A 160 21.80 -0.19 1.91
N THR A 161 21.10 -0.12 3.04
CA THR A 161 21.22 -1.11 4.13
C THR A 161 20.28 -2.31 3.93
N LEU A 162 19.09 -2.09 3.38
CA LEU A 162 18.09 -3.15 3.17
C LEU A 162 18.38 -3.97 1.88
N ARG A 163 18.80 -3.33 0.79
CA ARG A 163 19.04 -3.98 -0.52
C ARG A 163 19.93 -5.22 -0.44
N PRO A 164 21.12 -5.20 0.23
CA PRO A 164 21.94 -6.40 0.33
C PRO A 164 21.28 -7.53 1.10
N ARG A 165 20.40 -7.21 2.05
CA ARG A 165 19.65 -8.21 2.84
C ARG A 165 18.57 -8.87 2.00
N ILE A 166 17.84 -8.09 1.20
CA ILE A 166 16.84 -8.59 0.26
C ILE A 166 17.52 -9.44 -0.81
N ASN A 167 18.53 -8.92 -1.50
CA ASN A 167 19.14 -9.59 -2.64
C ASN A 167 19.72 -10.97 -2.29
N ARG A 168 20.26 -11.17 -1.08
CA ARG A 168 20.76 -12.48 -0.62
C ARG A 168 19.67 -13.53 -0.45
N GLN A 169 18.43 -13.10 -0.33
CA GLN A 169 17.28 -13.98 -0.05
C GLN A 169 16.29 -14.04 -1.22
N LEU A 170 16.46 -13.15 -2.21
CA LEU A 170 15.48 -12.94 -3.25
C LEU A 170 15.21 -14.23 -4.06
N GLU A 171 16.25 -14.93 -4.46
CA GLU A 171 16.14 -16.20 -5.21
C GLU A 171 15.36 -17.25 -4.40
N TYR A 172 15.59 -17.33 -3.10
CA TYR A 172 14.89 -18.27 -2.23
C TYR A 172 13.40 -17.99 -2.13
N PHE A 173 12.98 -16.71 -2.20
CA PHE A 173 11.57 -16.32 -2.04
C PHE A 173 10.82 -16.09 -3.37
N LEU A 174 11.48 -16.11 -4.51
CA LEU A 174 10.88 -15.94 -5.83
C LEU A 174 10.34 -17.25 -6.42
N ASP A 175 9.59 -17.99 -5.63
CA ASP A 175 8.92 -19.21 -6.13
C ASP A 175 7.72 -18.87 -7.03
N GLU A 176 7.41 -19.76 -7.96
CA GLU A 176 6.11 -19.77 -8.62
C GLU A 176 5.01 -20.21 -7.64
N PHE A 177 3.85 -19.61 -7.81
CA PHE A 177 2.70 -19.93 -6.97
C PHE A 177 1.99 -21.20 -7.44
N PRO A 178 1.50 -22.03 -6.51
CA PRO A 178 0.71 -23.19 -6.87
C PRO A 178 -0.66 -22.79 -7.46
N GLU A 179 -1.19 -23.60 -8.35
CA GLU A 179 -2.51 -23.41 -8.91
C GLU A 179 -3.60 -23.71 -7.88
N ILE A 180 -4.65 -22.89 -7.88
CA ILE A 180 -5.83 -23.07 -7.02
C ILE A 180 -6.95 -23.72 -7.81
N HIS A 181 -7.26 -24.96 -7.45
CA HIS A 181 -8.26 -25.76 -8.11
C HIS A 181 -9.68 -25.50 -7.58
N LYS A 182 -10.68 -25.84 -8.40
CA LYS A 182 -12.08 -25.86 -7.98
C LYS A 182 -12.30 -26.90 -6.90
N ARG A 183 -13.08 -26.56 -5.88
CA ARG A 183 -13.42 -27.44 -4.74
C ARG A 183 -14.77 -28.11 -4.95
N SER A 184 -15.03 -29.19 -4.21
CA SER A 184 -16.37 -29.69 -3.99
C SER A 184 -17.19 -28.66 -3.22
N LYS A 185 -18.51 -28.66 -3.36
CA LYS A 185 -19.37 -27.84 -2.51
C LYS A 185 -19.34 -28.40 -1.09
N THR A 186 -19.37 -27.51 -0.13
CA THR A 186 -19.46 -27.82 1.31
C THR A 186 -20.81 -27.40 1.85
N GLU A 187 -21.32 -28.13 2.83
CA GLU A 187 -22.52 -27.75 3.57
C GLU A 187 -22.20 -26.86 4.79
N GLU A 188 -20.97 -26.88 5.26
CA GLU A 188 -20.53 -26.17 6.47
C GLU A 188 -20.33 -24.68 6.26
N PHE A 189 -19.90 -24.26 5.07
CA PHE A 189 -19.87 -22.86 4.63
C PHE A 189 -20.69 -22.68 3.38
N GLN A 190 -21.82 -22.00 3.50
CA GLN A 190 -22.67 -21.73 2.35
C GLN A 190 -22.08 -20.67 1.42
N LEU A 191 -22.24 -20.86 0.11
CA LEU A 191 -21.93 -19.82 -0.87
C LEU A 191 -22.96 -18.69 -0.74
N GLN A 192 -22.52 -17.54 -0.21
CA GLN A 192 -23.36 -16.38 0.00
C GLN A 192 -23.61 -15.62 -1.31
N LYS A 193 -24.78 -15.02 -1.45
CA LYS A 193 -25.01 -13.96 -2.45
C LYS A 193 -24.72 -12.62 -1.78
N ILE A 194 -23.77 -11.87 -2.31
CA ILE A 194 -23.33 -10.57 -1.78
C ILE A 194 -23.79 -9.47 -2.73
N ASP A 195 -24.49 -8.47 -2.18
CA ASP A 195 -24.85 -7.25 -2.88
C ASP A 195 -23.81 -6.16 -2.55
N PHE A 196 -22.80 -6.00 -3.42
CA PHE A 196 -21.74 -5.02 -3.26
C PHE A 196 -22.23 -3.57 -3.37
N ASN A 197 -23.30 -3.32 -4.14
CA ASN A 197 -23.90 -1.99 -4.24
C ASN A 197 -24.58 -1.60 -2.92
N ARG A 198 -25.30 -2.53 -2.29
CA ARG A 198 -25.88 -2.31 -0.97
C ARG A 198 -24.79 -2.14 0.10
N ALA A 199 -23.72 -2.91 0.03
CA ALA A 199 -22.56 -2.76 0.92
C ALA A 199 -21.93 -1.37 0.78
N MET A 200 -21.72 -0.88 -0.45
CA MET A 200 -21.23 0.47 -0.71
C MET A 200 -22.18 1.56 -0.21
N ALA A 201 -23.48 1.39 -0.42
CA ALA A 201 -24.48 2.35 0.02
C ALA A 201 -24.58 2.47 1.55
N SER A 202 -24.28 1.38 2.30
CA SER A 202 -24.36 1.36 3.77
C SER A 202 -23.19 2.04 4.47
N LEU A 203 -22.09 2.38 3.77
CA LEU A 203 -20.90 3.00 4.35
C LEU A 203 -21.13 4.46 4.70
N ASN A 204 -20.68 4.86 5.88
CA ASN A 204 -20.64 6.25 6.32
C ASN A 204 -19.26 6.86 5.98
N ILE A 205 -19.11 7.32 4.74
CA ILE A 205 -17.84 7.80 4.15
C ILE A 205 -18.04 9.15 3.47
N ASP A 206 -16.95 9.90 3.30
CA ASP A 206 -16.92 11.10 2.46
C ASP A 206 -17.19 10.70 0.98
N ARG A 207 -18.23 11.29 0.40
CA ARG A 207 -18.65 11.05 -0.98
C ARG A 207 -18.33 12.23 -1.92
N ASP A 208 -17.66 13.27 -1.43
CA ASP A 208 -17.30 14.43 -2.25
C ASP A 208 -16.11 14.11 -3.17
N VAL A 209 -15.18 13.27 -2.72
CA VAL A 209 -14.06 12.79 -3.53
C VAL A 209 -14.53 11.66 -4.45
N LYS A 210 -14.85 12.03 -5.69
CA LYS A 210 -15.45 11.11 -6.67
C LYS A 210 -14.47 10.05 -7.16
N PRO A 211 -14.97 8.86 -7.49
CA PRO A 211 -14.20 7.81 -8.17
C PRO A 211 -13.61 8.28 -9.50
N VAL A 212 -12.50 7.70 -9.88
CA VAL A 212 -11.82 7.96 -11.15
C VAL A 212 -12.20 6.92 -12.21
N SER A 213 -12.15 7.30 -13.49
CA SER A 213 -12.60 6.44 -14.60
C SER A 213 -11.45 5.85 -15.44
N TRP A 214 -10.24 6.42 -15.35
CA TRP A 214 -9.10 6.04 -16.20
C TRP A 214 -8.49 4.68 -15.83
N ILE A 215 -8.75 4.19 -14.62
CA ILE A 215 -8.26 2.91 -14.08
C ILE A 215 -9.44 2.08 -13.58
N LYS A 216 -9.45 0.80 -13.90
CA LYS A 216 -10.46 -0.15 -13.42
C LYS A 216 -9.85 -1.10 -12.40
N PRO A 217 -10.54 -1.43 -11.31
CA PRO A 217 -10.04 -2.37 -10.31
C PRO A 217 -10.07 -3.82 -10.76
N GLY A 218 -9.49 -4.69 -9.95
CA GLY A 218 -9.54 -6.13 -10.10
C GLY A 218 -8.25 -6.77 -10.63
N GLU A 219 -8.07 -8.05 -10.30
CA GLU A 219 -6.87 -8.84 -10.65
C GLU A 219 -6.66 -8.94 -12.17
N LYS A 220 -7.76 -9.09 -12.92
CA LYS A 220 -7.69 -9.22 -14.40
C LYS A 220 -7.17 -7.92 -15.03
N GLN A 221 -7.65 -6.77 -14.55
CA GLN A 221 -7.20 -5.49 -15.07
C GLN A 221 -5.79 -5.18 -14.63
N ALA A 222 -5.41 -5.51 -13.40
CA ALA A 222 -4.04 -5.38 -12.92
C ALA A 222 -3.04 -6.14 -13.81
N LYS A 223 -3.37 -7.38 -14.20
CA LYS A 223 -2.55 -8.18 -15.12
C LYS A 223 -2.48 -7.56 -16.52
N LYS A 224 -3.58 -7.04 -17.05
CA LYS A 224 -3.56 -6.32 -18.34
C LYS A 224 -2.68 -5.07 -18.28
N THR A 225 -2.76 -4.31 -17.19
CA THR A 225 -1.92 -3.13 -16.96
C THR A 225 -0.44 -3.50 -16.87
N LEU A 226 -0.09 -4.60 -16.19
CA LEU A 226 1.27 -5.13 -16.16
C LEU A 226 1.78 -5.51 -17.57
N HIS A 227 1.01 -6.27 -18.33
CA HIS A 227 1.41 -6.66 -19.68
C HIS A 227 1.59 -5.44 -20.60
N TYR A 228 0.67 -4.48 -20.54
CA TYR A 228 0.79 -3.23 -21.28
C TYR A 228 2.04 -2.44 -20.90
N PHE A 229 2.37 -2.37 -19.60
CA PHE A 229 3.59 -1.73 -19.12
C PHE A 229 4.84 -2.42 -19.68
N ILE A 230 4.90 -3.75 -19.60
CA ILE A 230 6.03 -4.55 -20.11
C ILE A 230 6.22 -4.31 -21.61
N GLU A 231 5.15 -4.36 -22.40
CA GLU A 231 5.22 -4.29 -23.85
C GLU A 231 5.48 -2.87 -24.39
N LYS A 232 4.95 -1.83 -23.73
CA LYS A 232 4.89 -0.48 -24.30
C LYS A 232 5.72 0.56 -23.55
N LYS A 233 6.05 0.34 -22.27
CA LYS A 233 6.61 1.41 -21.43
C LYS A 233 7.96 1.04 -20.79
N LEU A 234 8.18 -0.23 -20.47
CA LEU A 234 9.34 -0.68 -19.72
C LEU A 234 10.67 -0.37 -20.44
N GLU A 235 10.69 -0.43 -21.76
CA GLU A 235 11.91 -0.16 -22.56
C GLU A 235 12.51 1.22 -22.33
N ASN A 236 11.70 2.22 -21.97
CA ASN A 236 12.14 3.60 -21.73
C ASN A 236 11.98 4.04 -20.26
N TYR A 237 11.69 3.10 -19.36
CA TYR A 237 11.31 3.40 -17.99
C TYR A 237 12.38 4.20 -17.24
N ASN A 238 13.64 3.76 -17.27
CA ASN A 238 14.72 4.41 -16.50
C ASN A 238 14.92 5.88 -16.90
N ILE A 239 14.80 6.19 -18.19
CA ILE A 239 15.00 7.54 -18.72
C ILE A 239 13.78 8.43 -18.48
N LYS A 240 12.57 7.90 -18.68
CA LYS A 240 11.33 8.69 -18.70
C LYS A 240 10.54 8.70 -17.39
N ARG A 241 10.86 7.84 -16.43
CA ARG A 241 10.11 7.70 -15.17
C ARG A 241 10.03 8.98 -14.32
N ASN A 242 10.91 9.94 -14.55
CA ASN A 242 10.94 11.20 -13.81
C ASN A 242 10.35 12.39 -14.60
N ASP A 243 9.84 12.16 -15.80
CA ASP A 243 9.15 13.17 -16.60
C ASP A 243 7.62 13.00 -16.49
N PRO A 244 6.91 13.89 -15.77
CA PRO A 244 5.48 13.77 -15.57
C PRO A 244 4.64 13.99 -16.84
N ASN A 245 5.24 14.50 -17.91
CA ASN A 245 4.58 14.61 -19.21
C ASN A 245 4.70 13.35 -20.07
N SER A 246 5.42 12.34 -19.59
CA SER A 246 5.65 11.07 -20.28
C SER A 246 4.77 9.97 -19.69
N ASP A 247 4.07 9.22 -20.55
CA ASP A 247 3.32 8.03 -20.13
C ASP A 247 4.27 6.83 -19.94
N ALA A 248 5.17 6.92 -18.95
CA ALA A 248 6.20 5.91 -18.69
C ALA A 248 5.98 5.09 -17.41
N LEU A 249 5.03 5.48 -16.57
CA LEU A 249 4.78 4.77 -15.31
C LEU A 249 3.97 3.49 -15.53
N SER A 250 4.20 2.50 -14.66
CA SER A 250 3.47 1.22 -14.71
C SER A 250 1.98 1.33 -14.37
N ASN A 251 1.62 2.34 -13.57
CA ASN A 251 0.28 2.52 -12.99
C ASN A 251 -0.19 1.33 -12.12
N LEU A 252 0.76 0.57 -11.55
CA LEU A 252 0.46 -0.61 -10.73
C LEU A 252 0.27 -0.30 -9.24
N SER A 253 0.63 0.91 -8.76
CA SER A 253 0.58 1.24 -7.34
C SER A 253 -0.82 1.09 -6.71
N PRO A 254 -1.95 1.48 -7.34
CA PRO A 254 -3.27 1.22 -6.77
C PRO A 254 -3.58 -0.28 -6.62
N TYR A 255 -3.21 -1.09 -7.61
CA TYR A 255 -3.41 -2.54 -7.54
C TYR A 255 -2.53 -3.21 -6.48
N LEU A 256 -1.29 -2.72 -6.30
CA LEU A 256 -0.39 -3.19 -5.24
C LEU A 256 -0.92 -2.80 -3.86
N HIS A 257 -1.38 -1.56 -3.70
CA HIS A 257 -1.97 -1.07 -2.45
C HIS A 257 -3.16 -1.93 -1.99
N PHE A 258 -4.11 -2.19 -2.89
CA PHE A 258 -5.27 -3.04 -2.60
C PHE A 258 -4.95 -4.55 -2.71
N GLY A 259 -3.71 -4.92 -2.99
CA GLY A 259 -3.30 -6.31 -3.12
C GLY A 259 -3.98 -7.08 -4.25
N GLN A 260 -4.50 -6.38 -5.27
CA GLN A 260 -5.15 -6.98 -6.44
C GLN A 260 -4.13 -7.59 -7.43
N ILE A 261 -2.84 -7.34 -7.22
CA ILE A 261 -1.72 -8.02 -7.87
C ILE A 261 -0.58 -8.23 -6.86
N SER A 262 0.15 -9.35 -7.00
CA SER A 262 1.31 -9.64 -6.17
C SER A 262 2.57 -8.95 -6.72
N ALA A 263 3.35 -8.29 -5.85
CA ALA A 263 4.68 -7.79 -6.22
C ALA A 263 5.60 -8.93 -6.69
N GLN A 264 5.49 -10.12 -6.08
CA GLN A 264 6.23 -11.31 -6.50
C GLN A 264 5.82 -11.76 -7.91
N ARG A 265 4.52 -11.73 -8.25
CA ARG A 265 4.06 -12.05 -9.61
C ARG A 265 4.60 -11.06 -10.64
N ILE A 266 4.59 -9.77 -10.34
CA ILE A 266 5.18 -8.75 -11.22
C ILE A 266 6.67 -9.01 -11.44
N ALA A 267 7.42 -9.27 -10.36
CA ALA A 267 8.85 -9.56 -10.45
C ALA A 267 9.12 -10.83 -11.29
N LEU A 268 8.34 -11.91 -11.09
CA LEU A 268 8.48 -13.14 -11.87
C LEU A 268 8.23 -12.91 -13.36
N GLU A 269 7.20 -12.14 -13.75
CA GLU A 269 6.93 -11.85 -15.16
C GLU A 269 8.04 -10.99 -15.80
N ILE A 270 8.57 -10.01 -15.07
CA ILE A 270 9.68 -9.17 -15.55
C ILE A 270 11.00 -9.96 -15.67
N LEU A 271 11.28 -10.84 -14.72
CA LEU A 271 12.51 -11.64 -14.73
C LEU A 271 12.54 -12.74 -15.83
N LYS A 272 11.37 -13.09 -16.40
CA LYS A 272 11.24 -13.97 -17.56
C LYS A 272 11.66 -13.31 -18.88
N LEU A 273 11.80 -11.98 -18.91
CA LEU A 273 12.19 -11.27 -20.13
C LEU A 273 13.62 -11.64 -20.57
N PRO A 274 13.86 -11.79 -21.89
CA PRO A 274 15.09 -12.39 -22.40
C PRO A 274 16.35 -11.54 -22.19
N HIS A 275 16.20 -10.23 -21.96
CA HIS A 275 17.31 -9.30 -21.81
C HIS A 275 17.20 -8.50 -20.52
N LYS A 276 18.17 -8.67 -19.63
CA LYS A 276 18.37 -7.77 -18.49
C LYS A 276 18.93 -6.44 -18.98
N ASN A 277 18.38 -5.34 -18.49
CA ASN A 277 18.82 -3.98 -18.81
C ASN A 277 18.52 -3.02 -17.66
N GLU A 278 19.05 -1.80 -17.73
CA GLU A 278 18.88 -0.77 -16.70
C GLU A 278 17.41 -0.40 -16.42
N ASN A 279 16.51 -0.56 -17.38
CA ASN A 279 15.09 -0.29 -17.18
C ASN A 279 14.45 -1.32 -16.25
N ILE A 280 14.79 -2.60 -16.45
CA ILE A 280 14.35 -3.71 -15.58
C ILE A 280 14.92 -3.52 -14.17
N ASP A 281 16.22 -3.27 -14.04
CA ASP A 281 16.88 -3.09 -12.75
C ASP A 281 16.29 -1.89 -12.00
N SER A 282 16.05 -0.77 -12.70
CA SER A 282 15.42 0.42 -12.12
C SER A 282 14.00 0.17 -11.66
N PHE A 283 13.21 -0.62 -12.43
CA PHE A 283 11.84 -0.94 -12.05
C PHE A 283 11.80 -1.91 -10.86
N LEU A 284 12.64 -2.95 -10.86
CA LEU A 284 12.72 -3.92 -9.77
C LEU A 284 13.24 -3.29 -8.46
N GLU A 285 14.14 -2.31 -8.54
CA GLU A 285 14.58 -1.53 -7.36
C GLU A 285 13.39 -0.85 -6.68
N GLU A 286 12.49 -0.21 -7.46
CA GLU A 286 11.31 0.46 -6.89
C GLU A 286 10.26 -0.56 -6.38
N LEU A 287 10.01 -1.60 -7.16
CA LEU A 287 9.01 -2.62 -6.85
C LEU A 287 9.37 -3.44 -5.60
N ILE A 288 10.65 -3.75 -5.42
CA ILE A 288 11.13 -4.65 -4.37
C ILE A 288 11.71 -3.82 -3.23
N VAL A 289 12.89 -3.20 -3.46
CA VAL A 289 13.67 -2.61 -2.37
C VAL A 289 12.96 -1.41 -1.76
N ARG A 290 12.47 -0.48 -2.59
CA ARG A 290 11.82 0.75 -2.08
C ARG A 290 10.50 0.46 -1.42
N LYS A 291 9.68 -0.39 -2.02
CA LYS A 291 8.40 -0.82 -1.45
C LYS A 291 8.60 -1.55 -0.10
N GLU A 292 9.50 -2.54 -0.04
CA GLU A 292 9.73 -3.31 1.19
C GLU A 292 10.44 -2.49 2.27
N LEU A 293 11.21 -1.46 1.90
CA LEU A 293 11.77 -0.48 2.84
C LEU A 293 10.66 0.34 3.53
N SER A 294 9.58 0.65 2.83
CA SER A 294 8.45 1.37 3.42
C SER A 294 7.70 0.50 4.42
N ASP A 295 7.50 -0.78 4.12
CA ASP A 295 6.95 -1.75 5.07
C ASP A 295 7.85 -1.91 6.29
N ASN A 296 9.18 -2.00 6.11
CA ASN A 296 10.14 -2.05 7.19
C ASN A 296 10.05 -0.81 8.11
N TYR A 297 9.96 0.38 7.51
CA TYR A 297 9.84 1.61 8.29
C TYR A 297 8.59 1.62 9.16
N CYS A 298 7.41 1.34 8.60
CA CYS A 298 6.16 1.33 9.35
C CYS A 298 6.09 0.18 10.37
N LEU A 299 6.72 -0.97 10.10
CA LEU A 299 6.78 -2.09 11.03
C LEU A 299 7.58 -1.77 12.29
N TYR A 300 8.72 -1.08 12.16
CA TYR A 300 9.66 -0.82 13.25
C TYR A 300 9.62 0.61 13.78
N ASN A 301 8.83 1.50 13.18
CA ASN A 301 8.54 2.84 13.70
C ASN A 301 7.04 3.03 13.91
N LYS A 302 6.58 2.98 15.16
CA LYS A 302 5.17 3.19 15.50
C LYS A 302 4.69 4.63 15.24
N ASN A 303 5.62 5.56 15.10
CA ASN A 303 5.37 6.98 14.85
C ASN A 303 5.67 7.34 13.38
N TYR A 304 5.32 6.44 12.45
CA TYR A 304 5.62 6.57 11.02
C TYR A 304 4.91 7.77 10.34
N ASP A 305 3.91 8.37 10.99
CA ASP A 305 3.07 9.45 10.50
C ASP A 305 3.32 10.79 11.20
N ASN A 306 4.41 10.90 11.95
CA ASN A 306 4.82 12.13 12.62
C ASN A 306 6.35 12.27 12.65
N LEU A 307 6.87 13.31 13.33
CA LEU A 307 8.30 13.61 13.38
C LEU A 307 9.05 12.89 14.52
N GLU A 308 8.42 11.97 15.24
CA GLU A 308 9.10 11.18 16.27
C GLU A 308 9.90 10.02 15.66
N ASN A 309 11.08 9.76 16.22
CA ASN A 309 11.98 8.69 15.77
C ASN A 309 12.44 8.81 14.30
N ILE A 310 12.52 10.05 13.79
CA ILE A 310 13.19 10.37 12.52
C ILE A 310 14.72 10.27 12.69
N PRO A 311 15.53 10.34 11.60
CA PRO A 311 16.99 10.34 11.74
C PRO A 311 17.51 11.52 12.57
N ASP A 312 18.46 11.28 13.51
CA ASP A 312 19.01 12.30 14.43
C ASP A 312 19.49 13.56 13.72
N TRP A 313 20.13 13.41 12.55
CA TRP A 313 20.58 14.56 11.76
C TRP A 313 19.42 15.41 11.24
N ALA A 314 18.28 14.78 10.93
CA ALA A 314 17.09 15.45 10.44
C ALA A 314 16.35 16.15 11.60
N GLU A 315 16.20 15.48 12.74
CA GLU A 315 15.64 16.06 13.96
C GLU A 315 16.41 17.33 14.37
N LYS A 316 17.75 17.22 14.44
CA LYS A 316 18.60 18.36 14.79
C LYS A 316 18.48 19.51 13.81
N THR A 317 18.43 19.25 12.50
CA THR A 317 18.33 20.31 11.50
C THR A 317 16.94 20.95 11.49
N ILE A 318 15.87 20.17 11.68
CA ILE A 318 14.49 20.68 11.81
C ILE A 318 14.41 21.64 13.03
N GLU A 319 14.95 21.24 14.17
CA GLU A 319 14.91 22.07 15.37
C GLU A 319 15.70 23.38 15.22
N ASN A 320 16.87 23.33 14.59
CA ASN A 320 17.69 24.52 14.33
C ASN A 320 17.00 25.52 13.40
N HIS A 321 16.18 25.04 12.46
CA HIS A 321 15.50 25.87 11.45
C HIS A 321 14.00 26.10 11.75
N ARG A 322 13.52 25.68 12.91
CA ARG A 322 12.11 25.79 13.31
C ARG A 322 11.58 27.22 13.28
N LYS A 323 12.44 28.19 13.60
CA LYS A 323 12.09 29.62 13.70
C LYS A 323 12.45 30.42 12.44
N ASP A 324 12.92 29.76 11.40
CA ASP A 324 13.24 30.46 10.15
C ASP A 324 11.98 31.10 9.58
N GLU A 325 12.14 32.31 9.09
CA GLU A 325 11.08 33.05 8.41
C GLU A 325 10.65 32.34 7.12
N ARG A 326 9.34 32.30 6.88
CA ARG A 326 8.74 31.71 5.68
C ARG A 326 8.15 32.81 4.82
N GLU A 327 8.49 32.83 3.55
CA GLU A 327 8.01 33.84 2.61
C GLU A 327 6.49 33.76 2.41
N PHE A 328 5.96 32.53 2.41
CA PHE A 328 4.52 32.25 2.31
C PHE A 328 4.11 31.20 3.36
N ILE A 329 2.90 31.32 3.85
CA ILE A 329 2.25 30.33 4.71
C ILE A 329 0.84 30.13 4.18
N TYR A 330 0.45 28.86 3.99
CA TYR A 330 -0.88 28.48 3.55
C TYR A 330 -1.55 27.54 4.54
N SER A 331 -2.86 27.70 4.69
CA SER A 331 -3.73 26.81 5.44
C SER A 331 -3.93 25.47 4.68
N LEU A 332 -4.41 24.46 5.40
CA LEU A 332 -4.83 23.20 4.79
C LEU A 332 -5.84 23.41 3.65
N GLU A 333 -6.79 24.32 3.84
CA GLU A 333 -7.85 24.63 2.87
C GLU A 333 -7.28 25.21 1.57
N GLU A 334 -6.33 26.16 1.67
CA GLU A 334 -5.66 26.75 0.50
C GLU A 334 -4.81 25.71 -0.26
N PHE A 335 -4.08 24.84 0.48
CA PHE A 335 -3.39 23.70 -0.14
C PHE A 335 -4.37 22.75 -0.83
N GLU A 336 -5.45 22.38 -0.18
CA GLU A 336 -6.45 21.45 -0.72
C GLU A 336 -7.09 21.97 -2.00
N LYS A 337 -7.40 23.27 -2.06
CA LYS A 337 -8.00 23.95 -3.21
C LYS A 337 -7.00 24.31 -4.31
N ALA A 338 -5.72 24.04 -4.12
CA ALA A 338 -4.65 24.44 -5.05
C ALA A 338 -4.58 25.97 -5.28
N GLU A 339 -4.71 26.75 -4.18
CA GLU A 339 -4.74 28.23 -4.19
C GLU A 339 -3.41 28.84 -3.70
N THR A 340 -2.27 28.21 -4.01
CA THR A 340 -0.96 28.76 -3.72
C THR A 340 -0.49 29.73 -4.81
N HIS A 341 0.56 30.52 -4.53
CA HIS A 341 1.17 31.42 -5.50
C HIS A 341 1.86 30.68 -6.67
N GLU A 342 2.15 29.37 -6.54
CA GLU A 342 2.95 28.63 -7.50
C GLU A 342 2.11 27.68 -8.37
N ASN A 343 1.92 28.04 -9.62
CA ASN A 343 1.11 27.28 -10.57
C ASN A 343 1.58 25.84 -10.77
N LEU A 344 2.87 25.53 -10.61
CA LEU A 344 3.39 24.17 -10.74
C LEU A 344 2.92 23.28 -9.57
N TRP A 345 2.95 23.82 -8.36
CA TRP A 345 2.44 23.12 -7.20
C TRP A 345 0.93 22.91 -7.29
N ASN A 346 0.20 23.95 -7.68
CA ASN A 346 -1.24 23.88 -7.88
C ASN A 346 -1.61 22.82 -8.93
N ALA A 347 -0.83 22.71 -10.01
CA ALA A 347 -1.02 21.68 -11.03
C ALA A 347 -0.79 20.25 -10.48
N ALA A 348 0.20 20.06 -9.58
CA ALA A 348 0.44 18.79 -8.95
C ALA A 348 -0.70 18.40 -7.99
N GLN A 349 -1.21 19.35 -7.20
CA GLN A 349 -2.39 19.13 -6.36
C GLN A 349 -3.62 18.79 -7.21
N ASN A 350 -3.85 19.49 -8.31
CA ASN A 350 -4.95 19.22 -9.23
C ASN A 350 -4.81 17.83 -9.91
N GLU A 351 -3.59 17.40 -10.26
CA GLU A 351 -3.33 16.04 -10.74
C GLU A 351 -3.87 15.01 -9.75
N MET A 352 -3.49 15.14 -8.47
CA MET A 352 -3.92 14.23 -7.41
C MET A 352 -5.45 14.25 -7.21
N VAL A 353 -6.04 15.43 -7.12
CA VAL A 353 -7.49 15.59 -6.90
C VAL A 353 -8.30 15.04 -8.06
N LYS A 354 -7.92 15.35 -9.32
CA LYS A 354 -8.65 14.94 -10.51
C LYS A 354 -8.44 13.46 -10.86
N SER A 355 -7.20 12.97 -10.76
CA SER A 355 -6.85 11.62 -11.22
C SER A 355 -6.78 10.56 -10.12
N GLY A 356 -6.70 10.96 -8.84
CA GLY A 356 -6.42 10.03 -7.74
C GLY A 356 -5.01 9.46 -7.78
N LYS A 357 -4.10 10.12 -8.50
CA LYS A 357 -2.71 9.70 -8.62
C LYS A 357 -1.82 10.85 -9.08
N MET A 358 -0.88 11.25 -8.23
CA MET A 358 0.15 12.21 -8.61
C MET A 358 1.41 11.48 -9.09
N HIS A 359 2.07 12.00 -10.11
CA HIS A 359 3.33 11.48 -10.61
C HIS A 359 4.42 11.48 -9.50
N GLY A 360 5.21 10.39 -9.38
CA GLY A 360 6.17 10.22 -8.27
C GLY A 360 7.18 11.36 -8.11
N TYR A 361 7.70 11.95 -9.20
CA TYR A 361 8.54 13.14 -9.13
C TYR A 361 7.78 14.35 -8.55
N MET A 362 6.52 14.52 -8.95
CA MET A 362 5.69 15.62 -8.45
C MET A 362 5.27 15.42 -7.00
N ARG A 363 5.03 14.20 -6.51
CA ARG A 363 4.80 13.93 -5.08
C ARG A 363 5.97 14.43 -4.23
N MET A 364 7.21 14.19 -4.68
CA MET A 364 8.39 14.69 -3.97
C MET A 364 8.43 16.22 -3.95
N TYR A 365 8.22 16.86 -5.09
CA TYR A 365 8.17 18.31 -5.21
C TYR A 365 7.07 18.92 -4.34
N TRP A 366 5.86 18.39 -4.47
CA TRP A 366 4.66 18.81 -3.76
C TRP A 366 4.83 18.77 -2.24
N ALA A 367 5.31 17.67 -1.67
CA ALA A 367 5.50 17.55 -0.23
C ALA A 367 6.66 18.43 0.29
N LYS A 368 7.71 18.67 -0.52
CA LYS A 368 8.77 19.65 -0.19
C LYS A 368 8.23 21.07 -0.08
N LYS A 369 7.32 21.45 -0.97
CA LYS A 369 6.71 22.77 -0.95
C LYS A 369 5.71 22.93 0.21
N ILE A 370 5.02 21.88 0.62
CA ILE A 370 4.23 21.90 1.85
C ILE A 370 5.15 22.20 3.06
N LEU A 371 6.34 21.55 3.17
CA LEU A 371 7.30 21.90 4.21
C LEU A 371 7.72 23.36 4.15
N GLU A 372 7.95 23.90 2.96
CA GLU A 372 8.39 25.29 2.74
C GLU A 372 7.32 26.30 3.20
N TRP A 373 6.04 25.99 3.00
CA TRP A 373 4.92 26.93 3.12
C TRP A 373 3.94 26.62 4.25
N SER A 374 4.24 25.73 5.17
CA SER A 374 3.46 25.47 6.38
C SER A 374 4.07 26.18 7.59
N GLU A 375 3.29 26.48 8.61
CA GLU A 375 3.75 27.15 9.83
C GLU A 375 4.86 26.38 10.56
N SER A 376 4.80 25.04 10.51
CA SER A 376 5.76 24.15 11.15
C SER A 376 5.97 22.86 10.38
N PRO A 377 7.08 22.15 10.58
CA PRO A 377 7.29 20.82 9.99
C PRO A 377 6.24 19.78 10.42
N GLU A 378 5.72 19.87 11.64
CA GLU A 378 4.65 19.02 12.15
C GLU A 378 3.35 19.26 11.40
N GLU A 379 3.00 20.51 11.14
CA GLU A 379 1.81 20.84 10.36
C GLU A 379 1.99 20.43 8.90
N ALA A 380 3.17 20.62 8.33
CA ALA A 380 3.52 20.13 6.99
C ALA A 380 3.31 18.62 6.86
N MET A 381 3.73 17.84 7.85
CA MET A 381 3.55 16.38 7.86
C MET A 381 2.08 15.99 7.88
N LYS A 382 1.29 16.63 8.74
CA LYS A 382 -0.16 16.39 8.83
C LYS A 382 -0.87 16.73 7.54
N ILE A 383 -0.60 17.89 6.95
CA ILE A 383 -1.20 18.33 5.67
C ILE A 383 -0.84 17.37 4.55
N ALA A 384 0.44 16.99 4.42
CA ALA A 384 0.89 16.10 3.37
C ALA A 384 0.24 14.70 3.48
N ILE A 385 0.17 14.14 4.69
CA ILE A 385 -0.48 12.84 4.92
C ILE A 385 -1.99 12.95 4.65
N TYR A 386 -2.66 13.98 5.17
CA TYR A 386 -4.10 14.16 4.99
C TYR A 386 -4.47 14.24 3.51
N LEU A 387 -3.80 15.09 2.73
CA LEU A 387 -4.09 15.26 1.30
C LEU A 387 -3.74 14.00 0.50
N ASN A 388 -2.61 13.34 0.79
CA ASN A 388 -2.25 12.06 0.18
C ASN A 388 -3.33 11.00 0.44
N ASP A 389 -3.76 10.85 1.70
CA ASP A 389 -4.68 9.81 2.09
C ASP A 389 -6.11 10.09 1.60
N LYS A 390 -6.52 11.35 1.52
CA LYS A 390 -7.84 11.74 1.01
C LYS A 390 -7.98 11.51 -0.49
N TYR A 391 -6.96 11.83 -1.28
CA TYR A 391 -7.09 11.93 -2.74
C TYR A 391 -6.43 10.80 -3.53
N GLU A 392 -5.30 10.25 -3.06
CA GLU A 392 -4.60 9.19 -3.78
C GLU A 392 -5.36 7.86 -3.69
N LEU A 393 -5.44 7.12 -4.81
CA LEU A 393 -5.97 5.76 -4.79
C LEU A 393 -5.12 4.83 -3.93
N ASP A 394 -3.80 5.04 -3.95
CA ASP A 394 -2.82 4.32 -3.12
C ASP A 394 -2.44 5.06 -1.84
N GLY A 395 -3.30 5.97 -1.34
CA GLY A 395 -3.17 6.58 0.00
C GLY A 395 -3.35 5.55 1.12
N ARG A 396 -2.98 5.92 2.37
CA ARG A 396 -3.04 5.01 3.53
C ARG A 396 -2.16 3.77 3.37
N ASP A 397 -1.04 3.94 2.69
CA ASP A 397 -0.06 2.90 2.39
C ASP A 397 1.28 3.24 3.05
N PRO A 398 2.08 2.25 3.49
CA PRO A 398 3.44 2.51 3.97
C PRO A 398 4.28 3.39 3.03
N ASN A 399 4.12 3.27 1.70
CA ASN A 399 4.84 4.12 0.75
C ASN A 399 4.39 5.58 0.80
N GLY A 400 3.10 5.85 1.06
CA GLY A 400 2.58 7.21 1.25
C GLY A 400 3.18 7.88 2.47
N TYR A 401 3.13 7.21 3.63
CA TYR A 401 3.73 7.71 4.87
C TYR A 401 5.24 7.93 4.73
N VAL A 402 5.95 6.97 4.16
CA VAL A 402 7.41 7.10 3.94
C VAL A 402 7.72 8.20 2.93
N GLY A 403 6.90 8.38 1.89
CA GLY A 403 7.06 9.47 0.92
C GLY A 403 6.97 10.85 1.57
N CYS A 404 5.96 11.06 2.44
CA CYS A 404 5.83 12.29 3.24
C CYS A 404 7.01 12.45 4.22
N ALA A 405 7.37 11.40 4.95
CA ALA A 405 8.50 11.43 5.90
C ALA A 405 9.84 11.65 5.20
N TRP A 406 10.07 11.08 4.03
CA TRP A 406 11.25 11.36 3.21
C TRP A 406 11.31 12.84 2.81
N ALA A 407 10.19 13.39 2.37
CA ALA A 407 10.14 14.76 1.88
C ALA A 407 10.32 15.80 3.01
N ILE A 408 9.71 15.57 4.17
CA ILE A 408 9.61 16.56 5.25
C ILE A 408 10.66 16.30 6.34
N ALA A 409 10.92 15.03 6.65
CA ALA A 409 11.72 14.60 7.78
C ALA A 409 13.04 13.89 7.39
N GLY A 410 13.41 13.87 6.10
CA GLY A 410 14.67 13.28 5.63
C GLY A 410 14.80 11.77 5.86
N VAL A 411 13.70 11.06 6.13
CA VAL A 411 13.70 9.60 6.30
C VAL A 411 14.24 8.93 5.05
N HIS A 412 15.15 7.97 5.19
CA HIS A 412 15.83 7.25 4.10
C HIS A 412 16.66 8.14 3.14
N ASP A 413 16.91 9.40 3.51
CA ASP A 413 17.81 10.31 2.77
C ASP A 413 19.07 10.61 3.58
N ARG A 414 19.96 11.41 3.02
CA ARG A 414 21.17 11.94 3.65
C ARG A 414 21.06 13.44 3.84
N ALA A 415 21.91 13.99 4.67
CA ALA A 415 22.07 15.43 4.81
C ALA A 415 22.55 16.09 3.52
N TRP A 416 21.95 17.22 3.16
CA TRP A 416 22.26 18.05 2.00
C TRP A 416 22.83 19.40 2.45
N THR A 417 23.15 20.28 1.48
CA THR A 417 23.57 21.67 1.76
C THR A 417 22.47 22.40 2.53
N GLU A 418 22.83 23.01 3.64
CA GLU A 418 21.96 23.71 4.57
C GLU A 418 21.31 24.94 3.92
N ARG A 419 20.03 25.15 4.19
CA ARG A 419 19.22 26.26 3.66
C ARG A 419 18.19 26.70 4.69
N PRO A 420 17.73 27.96 4.65
CA PRO A 420 16.59 28.38 5.46
C PRO A 420 15.39 27.46 5.29
N VAL A 421 14.61 27.26 6.34
CA VAL A 421 13.43 26.40 6.45
C VAL A 421 13.72 24.90 6.33
N PHE A 422 14.52 24.49 5.32
CA PHE A 422 14.86 23.09 5.04
C PHE A 422 16.00 22.56 5.89
N GLY A 423 16.85 23.44 6.44
CA GLY A 423 18.11 22.99 7.00
C GLY A 423 18.87 22.09 6.02
N LYS A 424 19.23 20.89 6.44
CA LYS A 424 19.94 19.89 5.62
C LYS A 424 18.99 18.91 4.91
N ILE A 425 17.68 19.12 4.97
CA ILE A 425 16.73 18.31 4.19
C ILE A 425 16.85 18.71 2.71
N ARG A 426 16.77 17.70 1.84
CA ARG A 426 16.85 17.90 0.39
C ARG A 426 15.85 18.93 -0.10
N TYR A 427 16.32 19.92 -0.84
CA TYR A 427 15.51 20.99 -1.42
C TYR A 427 15.11 20.67 -2.87
N MET A 428 13.90 21.06 -3.24
CA MET A 428 13.42 21.05 -4.62
C MET A 428 12.74 22.38 -4.94
N ASN A 429 12.98 22.91 -6.14
CA ASN A 429 12.39 24.18 -6.58
C ASN A 429 11.96 24.15 -8.05
N TYR A 430 11.22 25.18 -8.45
CA TYR A 430 10.71 25.37 -9.80
C TYR A 430 11.82 25.30 -10.87
N ASN A 431 12.96 25.97 -10.68
CA ASN A 431 14.05 25.94 -11.63
C ASN A 431 14.69 24.55 -11.77
N GLY A 432 14.70 23.76 -10.69
CA GLY A 432 15.11 22.36 -10.73
C GLY A 432 14.15 21.49 -11.54
N ALA A 433 12.84 21.68 -11.35
CA ALA A 433 11.80 21.01 -12.13
C ALA A 433 11.88 21.37 -13.64
N LYS A 434 12.02 22.66 -13.97
CA LYS A 434 12.15 23.16 -15.36
C LYS A 434 13.33 22.55 -16.12
N ARG A 435 14.38 22.10 -15.42
CA ARG A 435 15.53 21.39 -16.03
C ARG A 435 15.25 19.92 -16.29
N LYS A 436 14.18 19.36 -15.72
CA LYS A 436 13.85 17.93 -15.81
C LYS A 436 12.77 17.63 -16.85
N PHE A 437 11.80 18.53 -17.00
CA PHE A 437 10.65 18.36 -17.89
C PHE A 437 10.06 19.70 -18.30
N ASP A 438 9.14 19.69 -19.28
CA ASP A 438 8.40 20.88 -19.70
C ASP A 438 7.30 21.21 -18.67
N VAL A 439 7.65 22.12 -17.76
CA VAL A 439 6.76 22.58 -16.67
C VAL A 439 5.52 23.28 -17.21
N LYS A 440 5.62 24.04 -18.32
CA LYS A 440 4.46 24.74 -18.91
C LYS A 440 3.43 23.76 -19.44
N LYS A 441 3.89 22.69 -20.12
CA LYS A 441 3.01 21.62 -20.60
C LYS A 441 2.28 20.95 -19.45
N TYR A 442 2.96 20.65 -18.36
CA TYR A 442 2.37 20.03 -17.16
C TYR A 442 1.33 20.95 -16.50
N ILE A 443 1.67 22.24 -16.30
CA ILE A 443 0.76 23.24 -15.74
C ILE A 443 -0.52 23.39 -16.58
N ASN A 444 -0.35 23.54 -17.89
CA ASN A 444 -1.50 23.71 -18.79
C ASN A 444 -2.42 22.48 -18.80
N HIS A 445 -1.86 21.29 -18.62
CA HIS A 445 -2.65 20.05 -18.58
C HIS A 445 -3.50 19.91 -17.31
N TRP A 446 -2.99 20.33 -16.16
CA TRP A 446 -3.67 20.07 -14.89
C TRP A 446 -4.42 21.28 -14.31
N ASN A 447 -4.10 22.51 -14.74
CA ASN A 447 -4.82 23.72 -14.33
C ASN A 447 -5.94 24.14 -15.31
N SER A 448 -6.16 23.33 -16.36
CA SER A 448 -7.28 23.50 -17.29
C SER A 448 -8.61 22.98 -16.71
#